data_90d1dcf0ec491289b6bc921dbaad652c
#
_entry.id   90d1dcf0ec491289b6bc921dbaad652c
#
_cell.length_a   1.000
_cell.length_b   1.000
_cell.length_c   1.000
_cell.angle_alpha   90.00
_cell.angle_beta   90.00
_cell.angle_gamma   90.00
#
_symmetry.space_group_name_H-M   'P 1'
#
loop_
_entity.id
_entity.type
_entity.pdbx_description
1 polymer ?
#
loop_
_entity_poly.entity_id
_entity_poly.type
_entity_poly.pdbx_seq_one_letter_code
_entity_poly.pdbx_strand_id
1 'polypeptide(L)'
;MKYRKLGKSGLKISELSFGSWVTFNKQVDSGLAERMFGTCFDAGVNFFDNAEGYEAGESEIVMGKALSALNRPRDSYCVSSKVFFGSNKKPSPTQIGLSKKHVTEACHQALKRLQVDYLDLYFCHRADPDTPIGETVWAMHNLITQGKILYWGTSEWTAEEITEAYEFAEKNHLSPPTME
;
A
#
# COMPACT_ATOMS: atom_id res chain seq x y z
N MET A 1 13.72 18.60 3.81
CA MET A 1 12.62 17.91 3.08
C MET A 1 11.38 18.81 3.03
N LYS A 2 10.66 18.84 1.92
CA LYS A 2 9.34 19.48 1.85
C LYS A 2 8.25 18.41 2.03
N TYR A 3 7.09 18.83 2.54
CA TYR A 3 5.95 17.94 2.79
C TYR A 3 4.70 18.49 2.13
N ARG A 4 3.85 17.59 1.63
CA ARG A 4 2.56 17.89 1.01
C ARG A 4 1.44 17.12 1.69
N LYS A 5 0.24 17.65 1.63
CA LYS A 5 -0.96 16.90 2.03
C LYS A 5 -1.23 15.79 1.01
N LEU A 6 -1.64 14.64 1.49
CA LEU A 6 -2.17 13.56 0.67
C LEU A 6 -3.58 13.93 0.21
N GLY A 7 -3.72 14.42 -1.02
CA GLY A 7 -4.98 14.89 -1.55
C GLY A 7 -5.65 15.93 -0.63
N LYS A 8 -6.92 15.71 -0.31
CA LYS A 8 -7.70 16.54 0.62
C LYS A 8 -7.56 16.13 2.09
N SER A 9 -6.81 15.06 2.39
CA SER A 9 -6.63 14.57 3.75
C SER A 9 -5.75 15.49 4.59
N GLY A 10 -5.71 15.28 5.90
CA GLY A 10 -4.80 15.98 6.81
C GLY A 10 -3.39 15.41 6.85
N LEU A 11 -3.16 14.23 6.25
CA LEU A 11 -1.87 13.54 6.29
C LEU A 11 -0.83 14.31 5.46
N LYS A 12 0.34 14.55 6.06
CA LYS A 12 1.48 15.18 5.39
C LYS A 12 2.56 14.15 5.11
N ILE A 13 2.85 13.95 3.84
CA ILE A 13 3.93 13.08 3.36
C ILE A 13 5.04 13.90 2.71
N SER A 14 6.26 13.38 2.73
CA SER A 14 7.40 14.00 2.06
C SER A 14 7.20 14.01 0.54
N GLU A 15 7.67 15.05 -0.14
CA GLU A 15 7.61 15.15 -1.62
C GLU A 15 8.41 14.06 -2.32
N LEU A 16 9.42 13.52 -1.65
CA LEU A 16 10.16 12.34 -2.08
C LEU A 16 9.74 11.16 -1.23
N SER A 17 9.49 10.03 -1.87
CA SER A 17 9.26 8.74 -1.23
C SER A 17 10.37 7.77 -1.59
N PHE A 18 10.53 6.72 -0.80
CA PHE A 18 11.44 5.64 -1.12
C PHE A 18 10.64 4.39 -1.51
N GLY A 19 10.78 4.00 -2.78
CA GLY A 19 10.12 2.82 -3.35
C GLY A 19 11.05 1.61 -3.41
N SER A 20 10.47 0.43 -3.35
CA SER A 20 11.18 -0.85 -3.30
C SER A 20 11.10 -1.66 -4.61
N TRP A 21 10.39 -1.16 -5.61
CA TRP A 21 10.21 -1.87 -6.90
C TRP A 21 11.56 -2.11 -7.60
N VAL A 22 11.72 -3.27 -8.20
CA VAL A 22 12.87 -3.81 -8.96
C VAL A 22 14.20 -3.97 -8.21
N THR A 23 14.39 -3.37 -7.04
CA THR A 23 15.68 -3.35 -6.35
C THR A 23 15.75 -4.33 -5.18
N PHE A 24 14.70 -4.41 -4.37
CA PHE A 24 14.70 -5.21 -3.16
C PHE A 24 14.68 -6.71 -3.49
N ASN A 25 15.44 -7.49 -2.73
CA ASN A 25 15.70 -8.92 -2.87
C ASN A 25 16.54 -9.32 -4.10
N LYS A 26 16.70 -8.48 -5.12
CA LYS A 26 17.59 -8.76 -6.26
C LYS A 26 18.94 -8.08 -6.12
N GLN A 27 18.96 -6.81 -5.77
CA GLN A 27 20.16 -5.96 -5.70
C GLN A 27 20.43 -5.46 -4.29
N VAL A 28 19.39 -5.45 -3.43
CA VAL A 28 19.41 -4.88 -2.08
C VAL A 28 18.99 -5.96 -1.10
N ASP A 29 19.93 -6.40 -0.28
CA ASP A 29 19.67 -7.23 0.88
C ASP A 29 19.12 -6.40 2.06
N SER A 30 18.75 -7.07 3.15
CA SER A 30 18.18 -6.37 4.33
C SER A 30 19.15 -5.40 4.99
N GLY A 31 20.46 -5.70 5.00
CA GLY A 31 21.46 -4.82 5.59
C GLY A 31 21.70 -3.54 4.77
N LEU A 32 21.72 -3.66 3.43
CA LEU A 32 21.79 -2.50 2.56
C LEU A 32 20.49 -1.69 2.64
N ALA A 33 19.32 -2.37 2.65
CA ALA A 33 18.03 -1.72 2.83
C ALA A 33 17.98 -0.89 4.12
N GLU A 34 18.43 -1.43 5.24
CA GLU A 34 18.48 -0.71 6.51
C GLU A 34 19.29 0.60 6.40
N ARG A 35 20.49 0.55 5.80
CA ARG A 35 21.30 1.76 5.57
C ARG A 35 20.61 2.77 4.67
N MET A 36 19.94 2.31 3.59
CA MET A 36 19.19 3.18 2.67
C MET A 36 18.02 3.86 3.38
N PHE A 37 17.23 3.11 4.14
CA PHE A 37 16.12 3.66 4.94
C PHE A 37 16.62 4.64 6.01
N GLY A 38 17.73 4.31 6.71
CA GLY A 38 18.35 5.22 7.66
C GLY A 38 18.71 6.57 7.02
N THR A 39 19.35 6.54 5.86
CA THR A 39 19.67 7.75 5.08
C THR A 39 18.41 8.52 4.67
N CYS A 40 17.35 7.82 4.25
CA CYS A 40 16.07 8.44 3.90
C CYS A 40 15.43 9.14 5.11
N PHE A 41 15.39 8.48 6.27
CA PHE A 41 14.87 9.06 7.51
C PHE A 41 15.67 10.30 7.91
N ASP A 42 17.00 10.25 7.85
CA ASP A 42 17.86 11.38 8.20
C ASP A 42 17.69 12.57 7.24
N ALA A 43 17.33 12.30 5.97
CA ALA A 43 16.95 13.31 4.99
C ALA A 43 15.50 13.82 5.15
N GLY A 44 14.73 13.27 6.06
CA GLY A 44 13.33 13.64 6.33
C GLY A 44 12.30 12.99 5.41
N VAL A 45 12.65 11.88 4.72
CA VAL A 45 11.67 11.07 4.01
C VAL A 45 10.80 10.35 5.05
N ASN A 46 9.47 10.44 4.91
CA ASN A 46 8.53 9.79 5.80
C ASN A 46 7.52 8.90 5.05
N PHE A 47 7.77 8.57 3.78
CA PHE A 47 6.90 7.69 3.01
C PHE A 47 7.70 6.60 2.29
N PHE A 48 7.32 5.34 2.53
CA PHE A 48 7.98 4.14 2.01
C PHE A 48 6.97 3.27 1.28
N ASP A 49 7.21 3.04 -0.01
CA ASP A 49 6.25 2.39 -0.92
C ASP A 49 6.65 0.97 -1.28
N ASN A 50 5.66 0.07 -1.26
CA ASN A 50 5.80 -1.33 -1.64
C ASN A 50 4.54 -1.86 -2.36
N ALA A 51 4.54 -3.12 -2.75
CA ALA A 51 3.40 -3.85 -3.26
C ALA A 51 3.56 -5.36 -3.05
N GLU A 52 2.45 -6.09 -2.91
CA GLU A 52 2.47 -7.55 -2.74
C GLU A 52 3.18 -8.28 -3.89
N GLY A 53 3.04 -7.77 -5.12
CA GLY A 53 3.62 -8.37 -6.31
C GLY A 53 5.12 -8.14 -6.48
N TYR A 54 5.73 -7.20 -5.72
CA TYR A 54 7.16 -6.93 -5.86
C TYR A 54 7.97 -8.11 -5.35
N GLU A 55 8.69 -8.78 -6.28
CA GLU A 55 9.44 -10.02 -6.01
C GLU A 55 8.59 -11.06 -5.27
N ALA A 56 7.31 -11.19 -5.65
CA ALA A 56 6.38 -12.15 -5.06
C ALA A 56 6.29 -12.05 -3.51
N GLY A 57 6.27 -10.82 -2.99
CA GLY A 57 6.18 -10.52 -1.55
C GLY A 57 7.52 -10.38 -0.83
N GLU A 58 8.63 -10.79 -1.43
CA GLU A 58 9.96 -10.71 -0.80
C GLU A 58 10.39 -9.25 -0.56
N SER A 59 9.99 -8.31 -1.44
CA SER A 59 10.26 -6.89 -1.25
C SER A 59 9.66 -6.34 0.05
N GLU A 60 8.43 -6.76 0.40
CA GLU A 60 7.79 -6.37 1.66
C GLU A 60 8.53 -6.99 2.87
N ILE A 61 9.03 -8.23 2.76
CA ILE A 61 9.81 -8.89 3.82
C ILE A 61 11.13 -8.13 4.08
N VAL A 62 11.83 -7.72 3.02
CA VAL A 62 13.08 -6.94 3.13
C VAL A 62 12.79 -5.58 3.78
N MET A 63 11.73 -4.87 3.34
CA MET A 63 11.33 -3.59 3.92
C MET A 63 10.95 -3.74 5.40
N GLY A 64 10.14 -4.75 5.75
CA GLY A 64 9.70 -4.99 7.12
C GLY A 64 10.87 -5.22 8.07
N LYS A 65 11.85 -6.05 7.67
CA LYS A 65 13.08 -6.27 8.44
C LYS A 65 13.88 -4.98 8.65
N ALA A 66 14.06 -4.18 7.59
CA ALA A 66 14.82 -2.94 7.65
C ALA A 66 14.14 -1.89 8.55
N LEU A 67 12.83 -1.71 8.42
CA LEU A 67 12.06 -0.79 9.27
C LEU A 67 12.07 -1.21 10.74
N SER A 68 11.93 -2.51 11.01
CA SER A 68 11.99 -3.07 12.36
C SER A 68 13.38 -2.86 13.00
N ALA A 69 14.47 -3.09 12.25
CA ALA A 69 15.83 -2.90 12.74
C ALA A 69 16.15 -1.45 13.09
N LEU A 70 15.63 -0.49 12.33
CA LEU A 70 15.80 0.95 12.57
C LEU A 70 15.02 1.44 13.81
N ASN A 71 14.03 0.70 14.28
CA ASN A 71 13.27 0.97 15.49
C ASN A 71 12.80 2.43 15.62
N ARG A 72 12.37 3.04 14.51
CA ARG A 72 11.79 4.40 14.52
C ARG A 72 10.35 4.36 15.05
N PRO A 73 9.88 5.40 15.75
CA PRO A 73 8.47 5.47 16.17
C PRO A 73 7.52 5.24 14.99
N ARG A 74 6.56 4.30 15.12
CA ARG A 74 5.67 3.89 14.00
C ARG A 74 4.85 5.06 13.45
N ASP A 75 4.48 6.00 14.29
CA ASP A 75 3.71 7.20 13.94
C ASP A 75 4.54 8.31 13.25
N SER A 76 5.85 8.09 13.09
CA SER A 76 6.75 9.06 12.42
C SER A 76 6.89 8.85 10.91
N TYR A 77 6.33 7.77 10.35
CA TYR A 77 6.43 7.44 8.93
C TYR A 77 5.21 6.71 8.39
N CYS A 78 5.04 6.74 7.08
CA CYS A 78 3.99 6.07 6.35
C CYS A 78 4.55 4.89 5.56
N VAL A 79 3.84 3.76 5.59
CA VAL A 79 4.12 2.56 4.80
C VAL A 79 2.93 2.27 3.90
N SER A 80 3.18 1.98 2.63
CA SER A 80 2.15 1.51 1.71
C SER A 80 2.40 0.09 1.23
N SER A 81 1.32 -0.52 0.78
CA SER A 81 1.34 -1.69 -0.10
C SER A 81 0.23 -1.60 -1.14
N LYS A 82 0.22 -2.52 -2.10
CA LYS A 82 -0.72 -2.54 -3.22
C LYS A 82 -1.18 -3.96 -3.48
N VAL A 83 -2.45 -4.13 -3.88
CA VAL A 83 -3.08 -5.41 -4.16
C VAL A 83 -3.54 -5.48 -5.62
N PHE A 84 -3.24 -6.57 -6.31
CA PHE A 84 -3.79 -6.98 -7.59
C PHE A 84 -3.14 -8.26 -8.13
N PHE A 85 -1.80 -8.30 -8.19
CA PHE A 85 -1.05 -9.33 -8.92
C PHE A 85 -0.77 -10.60 -8.10
N GLY A 86 -1.03 -10.55 -6.79
CA GLY A 86 -0.70 -11.61 -5.85
C GLY A 86 0.77 -11.60 -5.41
N SER A 87 1.04 -12.27 -4.30
CA SER A 87 2.37 -12.37 -3.67
C SER A 87 3.05 -13.72 -3.90
N ASN A 88 2.71 -14.41 -4.99
CA ASN A 88 3.27 -15.70 -5.37
C ASN A 88 3.72 -15.68 -6.83
N LYS A 89 4.77 -16.45 -7.16
CA LYS A 89 5.23 -16.59 -8.55
C LYS A 89 4.17 -17.21 -9.49
N LYS A 90 3.25 -17.98 -8.93
CA LYS A 90 2.12 -18.60 -9.64
C LYS A 90 0.89 -18.48 -8.76
N PRO A 91 0.24 -17.30 -8.71
CA PRO A 91 -0.94 -17.10 -7.88
C PRO A 91 -2.12 -17.93 -8.42
N SER A 92 -2.95 -18.42 -7.52
CA SER A 92 -4.23 -19.04 -7.87
C SER A 92 -5.28 -17.97 -8.24
N PRO A 93 -6.39 -18.32 -8.91
CA PRO A 93 -7.43 -17.35 -9.28
C PRO A 93 -7.99 -16.52 -8.11
N THR A 94 -7.94 -17.04 -6.88
CA THR A 94 -8.38 -16.34 -5.67
C THR A 94 -7.32 -15.42 -5.06
N GLN A 95 -6.14 -15.35 -5.65
CA GLN A 95 -4.99 -14.58 -5.17
C GLN A 95 -4.60 -13.45 -6.14
N ILE A 96 -5.50 -13.08 -7.04
CA ILE A 96 -5.33 -11.99 -8.01
C ILE A 96 -6.61 -11.16 -8.10
N GLY A 97 -6.51 -9.95 -8.68
CA GLY A 97 -7.63 -9.04 -8.89
C GLY A 97 -8.05 -8.30 -7.60
N LEU A 98 -9.25 -7.74 -7.62
CA LEU A 98 -9.75 -6.88 -6.54
C LEU A 98 -10.97 -7.46 -5.81
N SER A 99 -11.21 -8.77 -5.91
CA SER A 99 -12.28 -9.39 -5.12
C SER A 99 -12.10 -9.10 -3.64
N LYS A 100 -13.19 -8.96 -2.91
CA LYS A 100 -13.18 -8.74 -1.44
C LYS A 100 -12.29 -9.76 -0.72
N LYS A 101 -12.31 -11.02 -1.17
CA LYS A 101 -11.45 -12.07 -0.60
C LYS A 101 -9.99 -11.70 -0.76
N HIS A 102 -9.55 -11.43 -2.00
CA HIS A 102 -8.13 -11.15 -2.28
C HIS A 102 -7.67 -9.85 -1.60
N VAL A 103 -8.42 -8.77 -1.72
CA VAL A 103 -8.12 -7.48 -1.06
C VAL A 103 -7.91 -7.66 0.44
N THR A 104 -8.79 -8.40 1.11
CA THR A 104 -8.71 -8.61 2.56
C THR A 104 -7.51 -9.48 2.95
N GLU A 105 -7.32 -10.61 2.28
CA GLU A 105 -6.24 -11.55 2.61
C GLU A 105 -4.87 -11.00 2.24
N ALA A 106 -4.75 -10.32 1.10
CA ALA A 106 -3.52 -9.65 0.67
C ALA A 106 -3.09 -8.57 1.66
N CYS A 107 -4.03 -7.76 2.17
CA CYS A 107 -3.76 -6.79 3.23
C CYS A 107 -3.19 -7.48 4.48
N HIS A 108 -3.85 -8.51 4.99
CA HIS A 108 -3.36 -9.23 6.16
C HIS A 108 -1.99 -9.88 5.96
N GLN A 109 -1.70 -10.34 4.76
CA GLN A 109 -0.39 -10.90 4.41
C GLN A 109 0.68 -9.80 4.30
N ALA A 110 0.35 -8.65 3.70
CA ALA A 110 1.23 -7.50 3.62
C ALA A 110 1.64 -7.01 5.02
N LEU A 111 0.68 -6.88 5.94
CA LEU A 111 0.95 -6.51 7.33
C LEU A 111 1.96 -7.44 8.01
N LYS A 112 1.84 -8.75 7.78
CA LYS A 112 2.78 -9.75 8.31
C LYS A 112 4.17 -9.61 7.70
N ARG A 113 4.28 -9.46 6.36
CA ARG A 113 5.55 -9.31 5.66
C ARG A 113 6.27 -8.02 6.03
N LEU A 114 5.53 -6.92 6.10
CA LEU A 114 6.03 -5.59 6.49
C LEU A 114 6.27 -5.44 8.00
N GLN A 115 5.79 -6.39 8.83
CA GLN A 115 5.90 -6.36 10.29
C GLN A 115 5.29 -5.10 10.92
N VAL A 116 4.11 -4.70 10.42
CA VAL A 116 3.34 -3.54 10.91
C VAL A 116 1.91 -3.95 11.25
N ASP A 117 1.27 -3.22 12.17
CA ASP A 117 -0.11 -3.49 12.60
C ASP A 117 -1.14 -2.90 11.64
N TYR A 118 -0.77 -1.86 10.90
CA TYR A 118 -1.59 -1.19 9.90
C TYR A 118 -0.74 -0.60 8.77
N LEU A 119 -1.34 -0.46 7.58
CA LEU A 119 -0.79 0.32 6.46
C LEU A 119 -1.34 1.74 6.51
N ASP A 120 -0.51 2.73 6.29
CA ASP A 120 -0.98 4.12 6.14
C ASP A 120 -1.74 4.28 4.83
N LEU A 121 -1.23 3.71 3.75
CA LEU A 121 -1.76 3.80 2.40
C LEU A 121 -1.89 2.39 1.79
N TYR A 122 -3.06 2.07 1.24
CA TYR A 122 -3.27 0.81 0.54
C TYR A 122 -3.88 1.05 -0.82
N PHE A 123 -3.22 0.55 -1.87
CA PHE A 123 -3.60 0.84 -3.25
C PHE A 123 -4.23 -0.36 -3.96
N CYS A 124 -5.26 -0.12 -4.76
CA CYS A 124 -5.64 -0.99 -5.85
C CYS A 124 -4.63 -0.80 -6.98
N HIS A 125 -3.72 -1.78 -7.16
CA HIS A 125 -2.54 -1.63 -8.05
C HIS A 125 -2.93 -1.50 -9.53
N ARG A 126 -4.08 -2.02 -9.93
CA ARG A 126 -4.74 -1.88 -11.23
C ARG A 126 -6.24 -1.89 -11.05
N ALA A 127 -6.97 -1.37 -12.01
CA ALA A 127 -8.40 -1.58 -12.11
C ALA A 127 -8.69 -3.06 -12.44
N ASP A 128 -9.82 -3.56 -11.94
CA ASP A 128 -10.25 -4.95 -12.16
C ASP A 128 -11.62 -4.97 -12.87
N PRO A 129 -11.65 -5.14 -14.19
CA PRO A 129 -12.92 -5.16 -14.92
C PRO A 129 -13.80 -6.37 -14.59
N ASP A 130 -13.24 -7.41 -13.98
CA ASP A 130 -13.98 -8.63 -13.61
C ASP A 130 -14.60 -8.52 -12.21
N THR A 131 -14.27 -7.48 -11.43
CA THR A 131 -14.80 -7.26 -10.09
C THR A 131 -15.71 -6.02 -10.06
N PRO A 132 -16.98 -6.15 -9.63
CA PRO A 132 -17.86 -4.99 -9.46
C PRO A 132 -17.23 -3.94 -8.55
N ILE A 133 -17.22 -2.66 -8.97
CA ILE A 133 -16.56 -1.59 -8.20
C ILE A 133 -17.04 -1.50 -6.75
N GLY A 134 -18.31 -1.76 -6.50
CA GLY A 134 -18.87 -1.77 -5.15
C GLY A 134 -18.24 -2.80 -4.23
N GLU A 135 -17.84 -3.97 -4.74
CA GLU A 135 -17.16 -4.99 -3.95
C GLU A 135 -15.79 -4.51 -3.47
N THR A 136 -15.03 -3.89 -4.38
CA THR A 136 -13.71 -3.31 -4.07
C THR A 136 -13.83 -2.18 -3.04
N VAL A 137 -14.74 -1.22 -3.26
CA VAL A 137 -14.97 -0.08 -2.36
C VAL A 137 -15.36 -0.55 -0.97
N TRP A 138 -16.29 -1.52 -0.86
CA TRP A 138 -16.68 -2.12 0.42
C TRP A 138 -15.51 -2.83 1.11
N ALA A 139 -14.66 -3.55 0.36
CA ALA A 139 -13.51 -4.23 0.91
C ALA A 139 -12.53 -3.22 1.54
N MET A 140 -12.21 -2.14 0.83
CA MET A 140 -11.32 -1.07 1.33
C MET A 140 -11.90 -0.34 2.53
N HIS A 141 -13.19 0.03 2.49
CA HIS A 141 -13.87 0.66 3.62
C HIS A 141 -13.86 -0.23 4.87
N ASN A 142 -14.10 -1.53 4.72
CA ASN A 142 -14.05 -2.48 5.83
C ASN A 142 -12.65 -2.58 6.45
N LEU A 143 -11.59 -2.55 5.64
CA LEU A 143 -10.21 -2.53 6.15
C LEU A 143 -9.89 -1.24 6.93
N ILE A 144 -10.42 -0.09 6.49
CA ILE A 144 -10.32 1.17 7.26
C ILE A 144 -11.05 1.03 8.59
N THR A 145 -12.29 0.54 8.59
CA THR A 145 -13.10 0.36 9.81
C THR A 145 -12.44 -0.60 10.80
N GLN A 146 -11.73 -1.60 10.32
CA GLN A 146 -10.95 -2.54 11.14
C GLN A 146 -9.61 -1.96 11.62
N GLY A 147 -9.23 -0.76 11.19
CA GLY A 147 -7.94 -0.15 11.50
C GLY A 147 -6.75 -0.87 10.86
N LYS A 148 -6.97 -1.61 9.76
CA LYS A 148 -5.90 -2.30 9.03
C LYS A 148 -5.22 -1.43 8.01
N ILE A 149 -5.94 -0.44 7.49
CA ILE A 149 -5.42 0.61 6.62
C ILE A 149 -5.99 1.96 7.07
N LEU A 150 -5.30 3.06 6.80
CA LEU A 150 -5.80 4.40 7.14
C LEU A 150 -6.40 5.12 5.93
N TYR A 151 -5.78 5.00 4.77
CA TYR A 151 -6.24 5.57 3.50
C TYR A 151 -6.11 4.53 2.40
N TRP A 152 -7.00 4.61 1.40
CA TRP A 152 -6.87 3.80 0.21
C TRP A 152 -6.90 4.65 -1.05
N GLY A 153 -6.35 4.11 -2.11
CA GLY A 153 -6.29 4.76 -3.41
C GLY A 153 -6.15 3.78 -4.56
N THR A 154 -5.89 4.35 -5.72
CA THR A 154 -5.81 3.65 -6.98
C THR A 154 -4.41 3.80 -7.58
N SER A 155 -4.10 3.06 -8.63
CA SER A 155 -2.84 3.11 -9.36
C SER A 155 -3.07 2.76 -10.82
N GLU A 156 -2.77 3.69 -11.73
CA GLU A 156 -2.97 3.58 -13.17
C GLU A 156 -4.44 3.31 -13.56
N TRP A 157 -5.39 3.85 -12.78
CA TRP A 157 -6.79 3.83 -13.13
C TRP A 157 -7.14 4.99 -14.07
N THR A 158 -8.12 4.81 -14.93
CA THR A 158 -8.67 5.88 -15.75
C THR A 158 -9.48 6.86 -14.89
N ALA A 159 -9.69 8.07 -15.39
CA ALA A 159 -10.52 9.06 -14.71
C ALA A 159 -11.96 8.56 -14.49
N GLU A 160 -12.50 7.79 -15.43
CA GLU A 160 -13.82 7.17 -15.36
C GLU A 160 -13.90 6.15 -14.22
N GLU A 161 -12.91 5.25 -14.11
CA GLU A 161 -12.85 4.24 -13.05
C GLU A 161 -12.70 4.87 -11.66
N ILE A 162 -11.87 5.91 -11.55
CA ILE A 162 -11.72 6.67 -10.28
C ILE A 162 -13.05 7.35 -9.92
N THR A 163 -13.72 7.97 -10.91
CA THR A 163 -14.99 8.65 -10.70
C THR A 163 -16.06 7.66 -10.24
N GLU A 164 -16.17 6.50 -10.89
CA GLU A 164 -17.12 5.45 -10.51
C GLU A 164 -16.90 4.99 -9.06
N ALA A 165 -15.64 4.73 -8.68
CA ALA A 165 -15.31 4.35 -7.31
C ALA A 165 -15.68 5.44 -6.29
N TYR A 166 -15.39 6.69 -6.63
CA TYR A 166 -15.69 7.85 -5.78
C TYR A 166 -17.20 8.04 -5.60
N GLU A 167 -17.95 8.05 -6.70
CA GLU A 167 -19.42 8.22 -6.67
C GLU A 167 -20.11 7.07 -5.93
N PHE A 168 -19.65 5.83 -6.15
CA PHE A 168 -20.16 4.67 -5.41
C PHE A 168 -19.94 4.84 -3.90
N ALA A 169 -18.74 5.26 -3.50
CA ALA A 169 -18.42 5.47 -2.09
C ALA A 169 -19.30 6.57 -1.47
N GLU A 170 -19.40 7.74 -2.10
CA GLU A 170 -20.23 8.85 -1.62
C GLU A 170 -21.70 8.46 -1.49
N LYS A 171 -22.26 7.83 -2.51
CA LYS A 171 -23.67 7.36 -2.52
C LYS A 171 -23.98 6.39 -1.37
N ASN A 172 -23.02 5.59 -0.97
CA ASN A 172 -23.19 4.57 0.06
C ASN A 172 -22.59 4.95 1.42
N HIS A 173 -22.16 6.22 1.60
CA HIS A 173 -21.52 6.73 2.83
C HIS A 173 -20.28 5.93 3.24
N LEU A 174 -19.48 5.52 2.26
CA LEU A 174 -18.23 4.81 2.44
C LEU A 174 -17.03 5.75 2.26
N SER A 175 -15.84 5.30 2.65
CA SER A 175 -14.60 6.04 2.44
C SER A 175 -14.21 6.01 0.96
N PRO A 176 -14.17 7.15 0.24
CA PRO A 176 -13.73 7.18 -1.16
C PRO A 176 -12.22 7.03 -1.28
N PRO A 177 -11.70 6.75 -2.50
CA PRO A 177 -10.26 6.78 -2.75
C PRO A 177 -9.69 8.19 -2.48
N THR A 178 -8.51 8.26 -1.86
CA THR A 178 -7.88 9.51 -1.42
C THR A 178 -6.74 9.95 -2.34
N MET A 179 -6.14 9.03 -3.07
CA MET A 179 -4.95 9.24 -3.92
C MET A 179 -4.96 8.29 -5.12
N GLU A 180 -4.22 8.72 -6.15
CA GLU A 180 -3.83 7.93 -7.32
C GLU A 180 -2.31 7.75 -7.34
#